data_7417eadcdfbb358ffabb2c4dbc4ff7f1
#
_entry.id   7417eadcdfbb358ffabb2c4dbc4ff7f1
#
_cell.length_a   1.000
_cell.length_b   1.000
_cell.length_c   1.000
_cell.angle_alpha   90.00
_cell.angle_beta   90.00
_cell.angle_gamma   90.00
#
_symmetry.space_group_name_H-M   'P 1'
#
loop_
_entity.id
_entity.type
_entity.pdbx_description
1 polymer ?
#
loop_
_entity_poly.entity_id
_entity_poly.type
_entity_poly.pdbx_seq_one_letter_code
_entity_poly.pdbx_strand_id
1 'polypeptide(L)'
;MSGSGNDFIIIDNRDLSLNVGNLSTFARRVCARKISVGADGLFLIEPSASVDFKWQFFNSDGSMGEMCGNGSRCVARYAYLRGIAGAKMSFETIAGIITAEVHGDVVKVRLTDPSPLKIGQQILLDGREALLDCIDTGVPHAVSFVDHLETCAVFDTGRKIRRHEFFQPKGTNSNFACVLDRHKMKVRTYERGVEDETLACGTGVVASALAAAGRNLVDSPVDVTVQSGETLRVYFTRRDHRFEGIYLEGKVKIVYQGLLFEEAYK
;
A
#
# COMPACT_ATOMS: atom_id res chain seq x y z
N MET A 1 -12.40 -7.22 -5.01
CA MET A 1 -11.36 -8.01 -4.30
C MET A 1 -10.90 -7.23 -3.08
N SER A 2 -10.29 -7.88 -2.10
CA SER A 2 -9.77 -7.16 -0.91
C SER A 2 -8.37 -7.65 -0.57
N GLY A 3 -7.50 -6.72 -0.16
CA GLY A 3 -6.15 -6.98 0.29
C GLY A 3 -5.76 -6.03 1.41
N SER A 4 -5.50 -6.57 2.59
CA SER A 4 -5.02 -5.85 3.78
C SER A 4 -5.88 -4.64 4.17
N GLY A 5 -7.21 -4.82 4.18
CA GLY A 5 -8.15 -3.78 4.60
C GLY A 5 -8.63 -2.85 3.49
N ASN A 6 -7.99 -2.83 2.31
CA ASN A 6 -8.53 -2.14 1.15
C ASN A 6 -9.37 -3.05 0.27
N ASP A 7 -10.40 -2.50 -0.33
CA ASP A 7 -11.25 -3.18 -1.30
C ASP A 7 -11.22 -2.48 -2.67
N PHE A 8 -11.21 -3.30 -3.72
CA PHE A 8 -11.03 -2.81 -5.08
C PHE A 8 -12.02 -3.45 -6.04
N ILE A 9 -12.53 -2.63 -6.96
CA ILE A 9 -13.21 -3.07 -8.17
C ILE A 9 -12.13 -3.31 -9.22
N ILE A 10 -12.15 -4.47 -9.89
CA ILE A 10 -11.21 -4.80 -10.96
C ILE A 10 -12.03 -5.17 -12.19
N ILE A 11 -11.76 -4.48 -13.30
CA ILE A 11 -12.43 -4.68 -14.59
C ILE A 11 -11.38 -5.13 -15.61
N ASP A 12 -11.66 -6.23 -16.31
CA ASP A 12 -10.89 -6.66 -17.47
C ASP A 12 -11.35 -5.84 -18.69
N ASN A 13 -10.54 -4.90 -19.11
CA ASN A 13 -10.77 -4.02 -20.25
C ASN A 13 -9.74 -4.27 -21.37
N ARG A 14 -9.24 -5.52 -21.50
CA ARG A 14 -8.23 -5.85 -22.50
C ARG A 14 -8.74 -5.78 -23.94
N ASP A 15 -10.04 -5.89 -24.15
CA ASP A 15 -10.69 -5.68 -25.44
C ASP A 15 -10.96 -4.19 -25.72
N LEU A 16 -10.66 -3.30 -24.78
CA LEU A 16 -10.88 -1.85 -24.84
C LEU A 16 -12.35 -1.48 -25.12
N SER A 17 -13.28 -2.35 -24.75
CA SER A 17 -14.72 -2.18 -25.01
C SER A 17 -15.42 -1.25 -24.01
N LEU A 18 -14.78 -0.92 -22.88
CA LEU A 18 -15.37 -0.08 -21.85
C LEU A 18 -15.59 1.37 -22.37
N ASN A 19 -16.85 1.69 -22.68
CA ASN A 19 -17.25 3.00 -23.16
C ASN A 19 -18.10 3.73 -22.12
N VAL A 20 -17.47 4.40 -21.18
CA VAL A 20 -18.11 5.09 -20.04
C VAL A 20 -17.86 6.62 -20.05
N GLY A 21 -17.33 7.14 -21.16
CA GLY A 21 -16.94 8.55 -21.27
C GLY A 21 -15.71 8.86 -20.40
N ASN A 22 -15.88 9.64 -19.32
CA ASN A 22 -14.78 10.05 -18.47
C ASN A 22 -14.52 8.99 -17.36
N LEU A 23 -13.36 8.31 -17.41
CA LEU A 23 -12.97 7.25 -16.48
C LEU A 23 -12.85 7.71 -15.03
N SER A 24 -12.39 8.95 -14.79
CA SER A 24 -12.32 9.51 -13.43
C SER A 24 -13.72 9.65 -12.81
N THR A 25 -14.68 10.16 -13.59
CA THR A 25 -16.08 10.25 -13.15
C THR A 25 -16.70 8.88 -12.94
N PHE A 26 -16.42 7.94 -13.83
CA PHE A 26 -16.87 6.54 -13.70
C PHE A 26 -16.33 5.92 -12.41
N ALA A 27 -15.02 6.01 -12.15
CA ALA A 27 -14.40 5.48 -10.95
C ALA A 27 -15.03 6.07 -9.68
N ARG A 28 -15.19 7.40 -9.62
CA ARG A 28 -15.82 8.09 -8.49
C ARG A 28 -17.24 7.58 -8.23
N ARG A 29 -18.04 7.36 -9.27
CA ARG A 29 -19.44 6.90 -9.14
C ARG A 29 -19.49 5.45 -8.68
N VAL A 30 -18.76 4.53 -9.32
CA VAL A 30 -18.81 3.10 -8.92
C VAL A 30 -18.18 2.84 -7.57
N CYS A 31 -17.18 3.64 -7.15
CA CYS A 31 -16.57 3.55 -5.84
C CYS A 31 -17.39 4.21 -4.72
N ALA A 32 -18.48 4.93 -5.05
CA ALA A 32 -19.32 5.59 -4.06
C ALA A 32 -20.04 4.57 -3.16
N ARG A 33 -19.62 4.48 -1.89
CA ARG A 33 -20.23 3.57 -0.90
C ARG A 33 -21.67 3.96 -0.61
N LYS A 34 -22.53 2.99 -0.40
CA LYS A 34 -23.98 3.12 -0.12
C LYS A 34 -24.84 3.59 -1.33
N ILE A 35 -24.23 4.04 -2.41
CA ILE A 35 -24.93 4.53 -3.61
C ILE A 35 -24.71 3.59 -4.78
N SER A 36 -23.49 3.06 -4.93
CA SER A 36 -23.12 2.11 -5.97
C SER A 36 -22.42 0.90 -5.36
N VAL A 37 -21.50 0.26 -6.08
CA VAL A 37 -20.73 -0.90 -5.60
C VAL A 37 -19.96 -0.55 -4.32
N GLY A 38 -19.26 0.59 -4.32
CA GLY A 38 -18.45 1.06 -3.21
C GLY A 38 -17.12 0.31 -3.12
N ALA A 39 -16.03 1.05 -3.19
CA ALA A 39 -14.67 0.53 -3.03
C ALA A 39 -13.69 1.67 -2.71
N ASP A 40 -12.47 1.32 -2.27
CA ASP A 40 -11.38 2.27 -2.10
C ASP A 40 -10.74 2.68 -3.43
N GLY A 41 -10.94 1.87 -4.48
CA GLY A 41 -10.45 2.19 -5.81
C GLY A 41 -10.90 1.22 -6.90
N LEU A 42 -10.63 1.63 -8.13
CA LEU A 42 -10.95 0.90 -9.36
C LEU A 42 -9.67 0.64 -10.15
N PHE A 43 -9.51 -0.60 -10.61
CA PHE A 43 -8.48 -0.99 -11.57
C PHE A 43 -9.10 -1.40 -12.90
N LEU A 44 -8.55 -0.88 -13.99
CA LEU A 44 -8.82 -1.35 -15.35
C LEU A 44 -7.58 -2.10 -15.84
N ILE A 45 -7.74 -3.36 -16.22
CA ILE A 45 -6.69 -4.16 -16.83
C ILE A 45 -6.79 -4.01 -18.34
N GLU A 46 -5.71 -3.60 -18.97
CA GLU A 46 -5.63 -3.33 -20.41
C GLU A 46 -4.47 -4.10 -21.06
N PRO A 47 -4.46 -4.27 -22.38
CA PRO A 47 -3.36 -4.94 -23.08
C PRO A 47 -2.07 -4.13 -22.98
N SER A 48 -0.92 -4.81 -22.86
CA SER A 48 0.41 -4.22 -22.95
C SER A 48 1.15 -4.81 -24.16
N ALA A 49 2.03 -4.01 -24.75
CA ALA A 49 2.91 -4.47 -25.84
C ALA A 49 4.25 -5.02 -25.31
N SER A 50 4.60 -4.79 -24.06
CA SER A 50 5.93 -5.08 -23.50
C SER A 50 5.94 -6.09 -22.36
N VAL A 51 4.82 -6.23 -21.65
CA VAL A 51 4.66 -7.12 -20.50
C VAL A 51 3.31 -7.82 -20.54
N ASP A 52 2.95 -8.61 -19.51
CA ASP A 52 1.72 -9.41 -19.51
C ASP A 52 0.45 -8.58 -19.69
N PHE A 53 0.38 -7.39 -19.04
CA PHE A 53 -0.70 -6.42 -19.17
C PHE A 53 -0.26 -5.05 -18.63
N LYS A 54 -1.10 -4.04 -18.78
CA LYS A 54 -1.00 -2.77 -18.07
C LYS A 54 -2.27 -2.52 -17.27
N TRP A 55 -2.22 -1.59 -16.33
CA TRP A 55 -3.40 -1.14 -15.61
C TRP A 55 -3.57 0.38 -15.64
N GLN A 56 -4.82 0.81 -15.41
CA GLN A 56 -5.12 2.15 -14.93
C GLN A 56 -5.72 2.01 -13.52
N PHE A 57 -5.23 2.80 -12.57
CA PHE A 57 -5.71 2.81 -11.19
C PHE A 57 -6.34 4.15 -10.86
N PHE A 58 -7.54 4.12 -10.30
CA PHE A 58 -8.28 5.29 -9.83
C PHE A 58 -8.64 5.10 -8.36
N ASN A 59 -8.36 6.13 -7.54
CA ASN A 59 -8.86 6.22 -6.18
C ASN A 59 -10.39 6.42 -6.18
N SER A 60 -11.03 6.25 -5.03
CA SER A 60 -12.49 6.41 -4.90
C SER A 60 -13.01 7.82 -5.20
N ASP A 61 -12.16 8.85 -5.13
CA ASP A 61 -12.48 10.23 -5.52
C ASP A 61 -12.37 10.49 -7.04
N GLY A 62 -11.93 9.46 -7.79
CA GLY A 62 -11.70 9.52 -9.23
C GLY A 62 -10.31 10.04 -9.62
N SER A 63 -9.45 10.39 -8.69
CA SER A 63 -8.06 10.75 -8.99
C SER A 63 -7.27 9.52 -9.46
N MET A 64 -6.37 9.72 -10.42
CA MET A 64 -5.51 8.65 -10.91
C MET A 64 -4.38 8.40 -9.91
N GLY A 65 -4.19 7.14 -9.53
CA GLY A 65 -3.12 6.71 -8.67
C GLY A 65 -1.94 6.13 -9.45
N GLU A 66 -0.73 6.44 -9.03
CA GLU A 66 0.48 5.95 -9.69
C GLU A 66 0.77 4.49 -9.33
N MET A 67 0.56 4.12 -8.09
CA MET A 67 0.83 2.79 -7.55
C MET A 67 0.03 2.53 -6.27
N CYS A 68 -0.36 1.28 -6.05
CA CYS A 68 -0.98 0.81 -4.81
C CYS A 68 -0.52 -0.62 -4.50
N GLY A 69 0.24 -0.83 -3.43
CA GLY A 69 0.77 -2.15 -3.08
C GLY A 69 -0.32 -3.18 -2.77
N ASN A 70 -1.40 -2.77 -2.08
CA ASN A 70 -2.55 -3.64 -1.80
C ASN A 70 -3.32 -3.98 -3.08
N GLY A 71 -3.53 -2.96 -3.93
CA GLY A 71 -4.18 -3.13 -5.23
C GLY A 71 -3.36 -3.99 -6.19
N SER A 72 -2.03 -3.83 -6.22
CA SER A 72 -1.12 -4.66 -7.04
C SER A 72 -1.28 -6.14 -6.75
N ARG A 73 -1.39 -6.51 -5.46
CA ARG A 73 -1.62 -7.91 -5.09
C ARG A 73 -2.99 -8.40 -5.56
N CYS A 74 -4.03 -7.57 -5.44
CA CYS A 74 -5.38 -7.91 -5.91
C CYS A 74 -5.41 -8.12 -7.43
N VAL A 75 -4.83 -7.19 -8.20
CA VAL A 75 -4.77 -7.29 -9.66
C VAL A 75 -3.95 -8.49 -10.12
N ALA A 76 -2.79 -8.75 -9.51
CA ALA A 76 -1.96 -9.90 -9.85
C ALA A 76 -2.71 -11.23 -9.63
N ARG A 77 -3.40 -11.38 -8.48
CA ARG A 77 -4.21 -12.58 -8.24
C ARG A 77 -5.38 -12.69 -9.21
N TYR A 78 -6.05 -11.58 -9.51
CA TYR A 78 -7.12 -11.56 -10.51
C TYR A 78 -6.61 -12.02 -11.88
N ALA A 79 -5.50 -11.43 -12.35
CA ALA A 79 -4.90 -11.76 -13.64
C ALA A 79 -4.54 -13.25 -13.74
N TYR A 80 -3.96 -13.83 -12.69
CA TYR A 80 -3.66 -15.25 -12.61
C TYR A 80 -4.92 -16.12 -12.70
N LEU A 81 -5.94 -15.82 -11.90
CA LEU A 81 -7.20 -16.59 -11.85
C LEU A 81 -8.01 -16.51 -13.14
N ARG A 82 -7.87 -15.41 -13.89
CA ARG A 82 -8.55 -15.21 -15.18
C ARG A 82 -7.74 -15.69 -16.38
N GLY A 83 -6.54 -16.28 -16.14
CA GLY A 83 -5.65 -16.73 -17.22
C GLY A 83 -5.09 -15.61 -18.08
N ILE A 84 -5.03 -14.37 -17.54
CA ILE A 84 -4.45 -13.20 -18.20
C ILE A 84 -2.92 -13.32 -18.19
N ALA A 85 -2.36 -13.80 -17.07
CA ALA A 85 -0.94 -13.99 -16.87
C ALA A 85 -0.65 -15.28 -16.07
N GLY A 86 0.59 -15.76 -16.11
CA GLY A 86 1.07 -16.88 -15.30
C GLY A 86 1.22 -16.52 -13.81
N ALA A 87 1.62 -17.49 -12.98
CA ALA A 87 1.86 -17.27 -11.56
C ALA A 87 2.99 -16.27 -11.27
N LYS A 88 3.96 -16.14 -12.16
CA LYS A 88 4.96 -15.07 -12.19
C LYS A 88 4.60 -14.17 -13.37
N MET A 89 4.49 -12.89 -13.06
CA MET A 89 4.00 -11.91 -14.04
C MET A 89 4.66 -10.55 -13.85
N SER A 90 4.54 -9.73 -14.90
CA SER A 90 4.90 -8.33 -14.88
C SER A 90 3.79 -7.49 -15.50
N PHE A 91 3.59 -6.28 -14.99
CA PHE A 91 2.58 -5.36 -15.51
C PHE A 91 3.04 -3.91 -15.42
N GLU A 92 2.57 -3.10 -16.36
CA GLU A 92 2.87 -1.67 -16.43
C GLU A 92 1.93 -0.88 -15.52
N THR A 93 2.52 0.09 -14.82
CA THR A 93 1.84 1.10 -14.00
C THR A 93 2.44 2.47 -14.32
N ILE A 94 1.84 3.56 -13.83
CA ILE A 94 2.43 4.90 -13.94
C ILE A 94 3.79 4.97 -13.22
N ALA A 95 3.96 4.22 -12.12
CA ALA A 95 5.22 4.16 -11.38
C ALA A 95 6.29 3.25 -12.03
N GLY A 96 5.97 2.62 -13.19
CA GLY A 96 6.87 1.71 -13.90
C GLY A 96 6.37 0.27 -13.93
N ILE A 97 7.27 -0.65 -14.30
CA ILE A 97 6.96 -2.08 -14.38
C ILE A 97 7.06 -2.71 -13.00
N ILE A 98 5.99 -3.38 -12.60
CA ILE A 98 5.88 -4.13 -11.34
C ILE A 98 5.93 -5.63 -11.66
N THR A 99 6.63 -6.39 -10.83
CA THR A 99 6.62 -7.86 -10.90
C THR A 99 5.87 -8.45 -9.71
N ALA A 100 5.15 -9.55 -9.96
CA ALA A 100 4.39 -10.24 -8.92
C ALA A 100 4.53 -11.76 -9.05
N GLU A 101 4.40 -12.44 -7.91
CA GLU A 101 4.31 -13.89 -7.82
C GLU A 101 3.04 -14.27 -7.02
N VAL A 102 2.24 -15.19 -7.57
CA VAL A 102 0.97 -15.65 -6.98
C VAL A 102 1.10 -17.09 -6.50
N HIS A 103 0.84 -17.32 -5.23
CA HIS A 103 0.83 -18.63 -4.56
C HIS A 103 -0.51 -18.85 -3.85
N GLY A 104 -1.52 -19.35 -4.57
CA GLY A 104 -2.87 -19.51 -4.04
C GLY A 104 -3.53 -18.18 -3.70
N ASP A 105 -3.74 -17.91 -2.41
CA ASP A 105 -4.30 -16.65 -1.91
C ASP A 105 -3.23 -15.63 -1.46
N VAL A 106 -1.96 -16.02 -1.48
CA VAL A 106 -0.82 -15.18 -1.11
C VAL A 106 -0.18 -14.61 -2.38
N VAL A 107 0.09 -13.31 -2.37
CA VAL A 107 0.72 -12.61 -3.50
C VAL A 107 1.89 -11.78 -3.00
N LYS A 108 3.03 -11.95 -3.66
CA LYS A 108 4.26 -11.21 -3.43
C LYS A 108 4.47 -10.23 -4.59
N VAL A 109 4.63 -8.95 -4.30
CA VAL A 109 4.87 -7.91 -5.30
C VAL A 109 6.19 -7.20 -5.03
N ARG A 110 6.94 -6.91 -6.07
CA ARG A 110 8.11 -6.04 -6.00
C ARG A 110 7.62 -4.59 -5.88
N LEU A 111 8.23 -3.85 -4.96
CA LEU A 111 8.02 -2.43 -4.82
C LEU A 111 9.25 -1.67 -5.34
N THR A 112 9.10 -0.37 -5.53
CA THR A 112 10.22 0.52 -5.86
C THR A 112 11.24 0.55 -4.73
N ASP A 113 12.51 0.71 -5.07
CA ASP A 113 13.54 0.85 -4.05
C ASP A 113 13.37 2.19 -3.31
N PRO A 114 13.54 2.20 -1.99
CA PRO A 114 13.25 3.36 -1.16
C PRO A 114 14.36 4.42 -1.25
N SER A 115 14.04 5.63 -0.76
CA SER A 115 15.07 6.64 -0.49
C SER A 115 16.02 6.16 0.61
N PRO A 116 17.20 6.81 0.77
CA PRO A 116 18.06 6.57 1.92
C PRO A 116 17.31 6.79 3.24
N LEU A 117 17.46 5.84 4.18
CA LEU A 117 16.89 5.93 5.52
C LEU A 117 17.61 7.01 6.34
N LYS A 118 16.84 7.88 6.98
CA LYS A 118 17.31 8.90 7.93
C LYS A 118 16.90 8.49 9.34
N ILE A 119 17.84 8.03 10.14
CA ILE A 119 17.61 7.56 11.51
C ILE A 119 17.67 8.75 12.49
N GLY A 120 16.78 8.75 13.50
CA GLY A 120 16.85 9.63 14.66
C GLY A 120 16.60 11.11 14.36
N GLN A 121 15.71 11.43 13.42
CA GLN A 121 15.32 12.81 13.19
C GLN A 121 14.53 13.35 14.39
N GLN A 122 14.96 14.48 14.94
CA GLN A 122 14.33 15.11 16.10
C GLN A 122 13.27 16.10 15.64
N ILE A 123 12.09 16.02 16.25
CA ILE A 123 11.04 17.02 16.13
C ILE A 123 10.47 17.35 17.50
N LEU A 124 9.80 18.50 17.63
CA LEU A 124 9.11 18.90 18.87
C LEU A 124 7.61 18.66 18.74
N LEU A 125 7.09 17.70 19.48
CA LEU A 125 5.62 17.46 19.59
C LEU A 125 5.13 17.94 20.95
N ASP A 126 4.29 18.97 20.96
CA ASP A 126 3.75 19.58 22.19
C ASP A 126 4.86 19.97 23.20
N GLY A 127 5.97 20.49 22.70
CA GLY A 127 7.11 20.90 23.53
C GLY A 127 8.00 19.76 24.04
N ARG A 128 7.76 18.52 23.61
CA ARG A 128 8.60 17.35 23.94
C ARG A 128 9.34 16.86 22.70
N GLU A 129 10.57 16.46 22.89
CA GLU A 129 11.35 15.84 21.80
C GLU A 129 10.78 14.47 21.43
N ALA A 130 10.61 14.25 20.13
CA ALA A 130 10.26 12.96 19.54
C ALA A 130 11.32 12.57 18.50
N LEU A 131 11.78 11.32 18.55
CA LEU A 131 12.75 10.74 17.63
C LEU A 131 12.00 9.91 16.58
N LEU A 132 12.23 10.22 15.32
CA LEU A 132 11.59 9.56 14.17
C LEU A 132 12.64 9.05 13.19
N ASP A 133 12.40 7.90 12.62
CA ASP A 133 13.13 7.45 11.44
C ASP A 133 12.32 7.79 10.19
N CYS A 134 12.96 8.39 9.19
CA CYS A 134 12.30 8.89 8.01
C CYS A 134 12.81 8.17 6.76
N ILE A 135 11.88 7.68 5.94
CA ILE A 135 12.16 7.01 4.68
C ILE A 135 11.01 7.24 3.69
N ASP A 136 11.34 7.37 2.41
CA ASP A 136 10.35 7.40 1.34
C ASP A 136 10.35 6.04 0.64
N THR A 137 9.21 5.35 0.67
CA THR A 137 8.98 4.04 0.02
C THR A 137 8.01 4.15 -1.16
N GLY A 138 8.06 5.28 -1.88
CA GLY A 138 7.12 5.73 -2.90
C GLY A 138 6.27 6.89 -2.40
N VAL A 139 6.10 6.98 -1.07
CA VAL A 139 5.53 8.13 -0.34
C VAL A 139 6.31 8.32 0.96
N PRO A 140 6.34 9.55 1.54
CA PRO A 140 7.09 9.83 2.76
C PRO A 140 6.50 9.11 3.99
N HIS A 141 7.36 8.52 4.79
CA HIS A 141 7.03 7.87 6.07
C HIS A 141 7.92 8.36 7.20
N ALA A 142 7.31 8.61 8.35
CA ALA A 142 7.96 8.79 9.64
C ALA A 142 7.60 7.58 10.53
N VAL A 143 8.60 6.98 11.16
CA VAL A 143 8.46 5.78 11.99
C VAL A 143 8.87 6.10 13.42
N SER A 144 7.95 5.91 14.36
CA SER A 144 8.18 5.96 15.81
C SER A 144 8.22 4.54 16.36
N PHE A 145 9.27 4.19 17.09
CA PHE A 145 9.30 2.92 17.83
C PHE A 145 8.66 3.10 19.19
N VAL A 146 7.79 2.16 19.55
CA VAL A 146 7.04 2.16 20.82
C VAL A 146 7.07 0.77 21.45
N ASP A 147 7.09 0.70 22.78
CA ASP A 147 7.08 -0.57 23.51
C ASP A 147 5.67 -1.19 23.58
N HIS A 148 4.65 -0.34 23.67
CA HIS A 148 3.24 -0.73 23.85
C HIS A 148 2.36 -0.11 22.76
N LEU A 149 2.21 -0.84 21.65
CA LEU A 149 1.47 -0.35 20.49
C LEU A 149 -0.04 -0.23 20.74
N GLU A 150 -0.58 -1.09 21.61
CA GLU A 150 -2.02 -1.15 21.95
C GLU A 150 -2.50 0.11 22.66
N THR A 151 -1.66 0.76 23.46
CA THR A 151 -1.99 1.99 24.20
C THR A 151 -1.57 3.27 23.48
N CYS A 152 -0.99 3.14 22.29
CA CYS A 152 -0.51 4.29 21.52
C CYS A 152 -1.68 5.12 20.97
N ALA A 153 -1.66 6.43 21.22
CA ALA A 153 -2.63 7.38 20.67
C ALA A 153 -2.32 7.69 19.19
N VAL A 154 -2.50 6.69 18.31
CA VAL A 154 -2.10 6.75 16.90
C VAL A 154 -2.76 7.91 16.18
N PHE A 155 -4.07 8.12 16.38
CA PHE A 155 -4.80 9.20 15.72
C PHE A 155 -4.25 10.58 16.10
N ASP A 156 -4.17 10.88 17.39
CA ASP A 156 -3.79 12.22 17.86
C ASP A 156 -2.31 12.52 17.57
N THR A 157 -1.42 11.58 17.91
CA THR A 157 0.02 11.74 17.71
C THR A 157 0.37 11.69 16.22
N GLY A 158 -0.25 10.76 15.49
CA GLY A 158 -0.04 10.60 14.06
C GLY A 158 -0.44 11.84 13.27
N ARG A 159 -1.60 12.43 13.60
CA ARG A 159 -2.07 13.68 13.00
C ARG A 159 -1.10 14.85 13.24
N LYS A 160 -0.52 14.96 14.45
CA LYS A 160 0.49 15.98 14.76
C LYS A 160 1.75 15.79 13.94
N ILE A 161 2.30 14.57 13.88
CA ILE A 161 3.47 14.23 13.03
C ILE A 161 3.17 14.53 11.57
N ARG A 162 2.02 14.07 11.05
CA ARG A 162 1.58 14.24 9.66
C ARG A 162 1.63 15.71 9.22
N ARG A 163 1.28 16.65 10.12
CA ARG A 163 1.15 18.08 9.85
C ARG A 163 2.32 18.91 10.35
N HIS A 164 3.31 18.28 10.98
CA HIS A 164 4.46 18.98 11.54
C HIS A 164 5.26 19.72 10.43
N GLU A 165 5.75 20.92 10.76
CA GLU A 165 6.47 21.78 9.82
C GLU A 165 7.68 21.11 9.15
N PHE A 166 8.37 20.23 9.90
CA PHE A 166 9.49 19.43 9.38
C PHE A 166 9.17 18.64 8.11
N PHE A 167 7.91 18.25 7.92
CA PHE A 167 7.47 17.44 6.78
C PHE A 167 6.77 18.25 5.69
N GLN A 168 6.61 19.56 5.85
CA GLN A 168 5.90 20.39 4.87
C GLN A 168 6.75 20.70 3.63
N PRO A 169 6.15 20.93 2.42
CA PRO A 169 4.70 20.94 2.18
C PRO A 169 4.06 19.56 1.95
N LYS A 170 4.85 18.52 1.69
CA LYS A 170 4.32 17.17 1.31
C LYS A 170 3.60 16.47 2.47
N GLY A 171 4.03 16.72 3.70
CA GLY A 171 3.62 15.93 4.86
C GLY A 171 4.14 14.50 4.81
N THR A 172 3.76 13.67 5.79
CA THR A 172 4.23 12.29 5.92
C THR A 172 3.14 11.36 6.43
N ASN A 173 3.22 10.08 6.15
CA ASN A 173 2.51 9.04 6.89
C ASN A 173 3.21 8.82 8.23
N SER A 174 2.46 8.62 9.31
CA SER A 174 3.01 8.39 10.65
C SER A 174 2.80 6.95 11.05
N ASN A 175 3.90 6.22 11.24
CA ASN A 175 3.87 4.80 11.59
C ASN A 175 4.37 4.62 13.03
N PHE A 176 3.65 3.82 13.80
CA PHE A 176 4.02 3.41 15.15
C PHE A 176 4.36 1.94 15.10
N ALA A 177 5.59 1.59 15.45
CA ALA A 177 6.16 0.25 15.27
C ALA A 177 6.61 -0.32 16.61
N CYS A 178 6.22 -1.58 16.88
CA CYS A 178 6.69 -2.37 18.01
C CYS A 178 7.40 -3.61 17.49
N VAL A 179 8.67 -3.77 17.79
CA VAL A 179 9.47 -4.95 17.41
C VAL A 179 9.23 -6.03 18.46
N LEU A 180 8.87 -7.24 18.01
CA LEU A 180 8.59 -8.38 18.89
C LEU A 180 9.79 -9.35 18.94
N ASP A 181 10.40 -9.62 17.78
CA ASP A 181 11.61 -10.43 17.65
C ASP A 181 12.35 -10.06 16.34
N ARG A 182 13.41 -10.82 16.00
CA ARG A 182 14.22 -10.58 14.80
C ARG A 182 13.46 -10.67 13.48
N HIS A 183 12.29 -11.28 13.46
CA HIS A 183 11.49 -11.51 12.25
C HIS A 183 10.03 -11.10 12.41
N LYS A 184 9.66 -10.47 13.53
CA LYS A 184 8.26 -10.09 13.79
C LYS A 184 8.15 -8.73 14.40
N MET A 185 7.17 -7.97 13.91
CA MET A 185 6.81 -6.67 14.46
C MET A 185 5.31 -6.39 14.27
N LYS A 186 4.82 -5.37 14.95
CA LYS A 186 3.48 -4.82 14.79
C LYS A 186 3.58 -3.37 14.36
N VAL A 187 2.66 -2.93 13.49
CA VAL A 187 2.61 -1.54 13.00
C VAL A 187 1.19 -1.03 12.96
N ARG A 188 1.00 0.21 13.39
CA ARG A 188 -0.22 1.00 13.22
C ARG A 188 0.13 2.30 12.50
N THR A 189 -0.71 2.76 11.59
CA THR A 189 -0.39 3.90 10.72
C THR A 189 -1.54 4.90 10.68
N TYR A 190 -1.21 6.18 10.93
CA TYR A 190 -2.02 7.32 10.52
C TYR A 190 -1.63 7.72 9.11
N GLU A 191 -2.56 7.65 8.18
CA GLU A 191 -2.25 7.73 6.75
C GLU A 191 -2.57 9.11 6.16
N ARG A 192 -1.58 9.66 5.46
CA ARG A 192 -1.72 10.90 4.71
C ARG A 192 -2.69 10.74 3.55
N GLY A 193 -3.67 11.63 3.45
CA GLY A 193 -4.70 11.59 2.42
C GLY A 193 -5.97 10.90 2.87
N VAL A 194 -5.87 9.91 3.77
CA VAL A 194 -7.01 9.34 4.50
C VAL A 194 -7.32 10.21 5.72
N GLU A 195 -6.27 10.75 6.34
CA GLU A 195 -6.30 11.59 7.54
C GLU A 195 -6.94 10.89 8.76
N ASP A 196 -6.70 9.58 8.84
CA ASP A 196 -7.15 8.70 9.92
C ASP A 196 -6.18 7.53 10.10
N GLU A 197 -6.37 6.75 11.16
CA GLU A 197 -5.72 5.45 11.31
C GLU A 197 -6.34 4.44 10.35
N THR A 198 -5.50 3.80 9.52
CA THR A 198 -5.95 2.81 8.56
C THR A 198 -5.76 1.38 9.06
N LEU A 199 -6.55 0.45 8.53
CA LEU A 199 -6.45 -0.98 8.81
C LEU A 199 -5.10 -1.57 8.40
N ALA A 200 -4.50 -1.04 7.32
CA ALA A 200 -3.15 -1.37 6.87
C ALA A 200 -2.65 -0.36 5.84
N CYS A 201 -1.39 0.06 5.97
CA CYS A 201 -0.67 0.85 4.99
C CYS A 201 0.53 0.03 4.48
N GLY A 202 0.48 -0.46 3.24
CA GLY A 202 1.51 -1.35 2.70
C GLY A 202 2.91 -0.71 2.66
N THR A 203 3.00 0.54 2.21
CA THR A 203 4.26 1.31 2.20
C THR A 203 4.74 1.64 3.60
N GLY A 204 3.82 1.88 4.56
CA GLY A 204 4.14 2.09 5.97
C GLY A 204 4.70 0.84 6.66
N VAL A 205 4.17 -0.33 6.30
CA VAL A 205 4.70 -1.64 6.75
C VAL A 205 6.16 -1.81 6.28
N VAL A 206 6.41 -1.53 4.99
CA VAL A 206 7.78 -1.57 4.43
C VAL A 206 8.67 -0.55 5.12
N ALA A 207 8.26 0.70 5.22
CA ALA A 207 9.02 1.76 5.88
C ALA A 207 9.42 1.37 7.31
N SER A 208 8.49 0.80 8.08
CA SER A 208 8.72 0.36 9.46
C SER A 208 9.69 -0.81 9.55
N ALA A 209 9.58 -1.81 8.66
CA ALA A 209 10.51 -2.93 8.61
C ALA A 209 11.93 -2.48 8.24
N LEU A 210 12.07 -1.57 7.25
CA LEU A 210 13.37 -1.02 6.85
C LEU A 210 14.00 -0.13 7.94
N ALA A 211 13.20 0.67 8.65
CA ALA A 211 13.66 1.45 9.79
C ALA A 211 14.18 0.55 10.91
N ALA A 212 13.43 -0.50 11.26
CA ALA A 212 13.85 -1.48 12.25
C ALA A 212 15.15 -2.22 11.84
N ALA A 213 15.26 -2.61 10.55
CA ALA A 213 16.47 -3.22 10.01
C ALA A 213 17.66 -2.25 10.00
N GLY A 214 17.43 -0.97 9.72
CA GLY A 214 18.46 0.08 9.81
C GLY A 214 19.04 0.22 11.21
N ARG A 215 18.24 -0.04 12.23
CA ARG A 215 18.64 -0.09 13.65
C ARG A 215 19.16 -1.45 14.10
N ASN A 216 19.30 -2.44 13.20
CA ASN A 216 19.69 -3.82 13.50
C ASN A 216 18.73 -4.53 14.48
N LEU A 217 17.44 -4.17 14.48
CA LEU A 217 16.43 -4.78 15.33
C LEU A 217 15.77 -6.00 14.67
N VAL A 218 15.69 -6.03 13.33
CA VAL A 218 15.09 -7.12 12.55
C VAL A 218 15.94 -7.52 11.36
N ASP A 219 15.71 -8.75 10.87
CA ASP A 219 16.33 -9.32 9.67
C ASP A 219 15.26 -9.75 8.66
N SER A 220 15.57 -9.62 7.35
CA SER A 220 14.67 -10.06 6.26
C SER A 220 14.58 -11.61 6.21
N PRO A 221 13.39 -12.18 6.00
CA PRO A 221 12.10 -11.51 5.91
C PRO A 221 11.51 -11.13 7.27
N VAL A 222 10.65 -10.09 7.28
CA VAL A 222 9.96 -9.61 8.48
C VAL A 222 8.46 -9.77 8.34
N ASP A 223 7.83 -10.44 9.27
CA ASP A 223 6.38 -10.55 9.41
C ASP A 223 5.86 -9.35 10.21
N VAL A 224 4.99 -8.56 9.60
CA VAL A 224 4.45 -7.34 10.19
C VAL A 224 2.94 -7.48 10.36
N THR A 225 2.48 -7.55 11.61
CA THR A 225 1.05 -7.53 11.92
C THR A 225 0.54 -6.10 11.93
N VAL A 226 -0.50 -5.82 11.16
CA VAL A 226 -1.13 -4.50 11.04
C VAL A 226 -2.42 -4.41 11.87
N GLN A 227 -3.06 -3.22 11.89
CA GLN A 227 -4.26 -2.95 12.70
C GLN A 227 -5.43 -3.91 12.40
N SER A 228 -5.60 -4.37 11.17
CA SER A 228 -6.62 -5.37 10.81
C SER A 228 -6.39 -6.77 11.41
N GLY A 229 -5.24 -7.01 12.03
CA GLY A 229 -4.79 -8.33 12.48
C GLY A 229 -4.18 -9.19 11.36
N GLU A 230 -4.17 -8.72 10.12
CA GLU A 230 -3.47 -9.40 9.03
C GLU A 230 -1.95 -9.28 9.19
N THR A 231 -1.23 -10.27 8.69
CA THR A 231 0.24 -10.24 8.62
C THR A 231 0.68 -10.05 7.18
N LEU A 232 1.50 -9.03 6.97
CA LEU A 232 2.23 -8.78 5.74
C LEU A 232 3.69 -9.16 5.92
N ARG A 233 4.32 -9.74 4.90
CA ARG A 233 5.73 -10.11 4.94
C ARG A 233 6.55 -9.22 4.04
N VAL A 234 7.58 -8.61 4.61
CA VAL A 234 8.51 -7.71 3.92
C VAL A 234 9.83 -8.42 3.67
N TYR A 235 10.26 -8.42 2.42
CA TYR A 235 11.57 -8.89 2.01
C TYR A 235 12.41 -7.71 1.55
N PHE A 236 13.67 -7.71 1.89
CA PHE A 236 14.64 -6.72 1.44
C PHE A 236 16.05 -7.28 1.47
N THR A 237 16.93 -6.68 0.69
CA THR A 237 18.38 -6.86 0.78
C THR A 237 18.99 -5.56 1.30
N ARG A 238 19.82 -5.64 2.32
CA ARG A 238 20.59 -4.49 2.81
C ARG A 238 22.00 -4.55 2.24
N ARG A 239 22.41 -3.45 1.60
CA ARG A 239 23.79 -3.23 1.16
C ARG A 239 24.28 -1.94 1.76
N ASP A 240 25.23 -2.03 2.70
CA ASP A 240 25.74 -0.90 3.46
C ASP A 240 24.61 -0.11 4.14
N HIS A 241 24.32 1.10 3.64
CA HIS A 241 23.29 2.00 4.17
C HIS A 241 22.05 2.09 3.27
N ARG A 242 21.92 1.20 2.27
CA ARG A 242 20.80 1.18 1.32
C ARG A 242 20.01 -0.12 1.42
N PHE A 243 18.74 -0.02 1.07
CA PHE A 243 17.86 -1.17 0.91
C PHE A 243 17.48 -1.30 -0.55
N GLU A 244 17.48 -2.53 -1.06
CA GLU A 244 17.13 -2.86 -2.43
C GLU A 244 16.37 -4.19 -2.49
N GLY A 245 15.74 -4.47 -3.64
CA GLY A 245 15.01 -5.73 -3.81
C GLY A 245 13.84 -5.84 -2.84
N ILE A 246 13.06 -4.77 -2.70
CA ILE A 246 11.95 -4.72 -1.77
C ILE A 246 10.75 -5.49 -2.31
N TYR A 247 10.24 -6.43 -1.52
CA TYR A 247 8.99 -7.13 -1.82
C TYR A 247 8.04 -7.07 -0.64
N LEU A 248 6.77 -6.94 -0.96
CA LEU A 248 5.67 -7.02 -0.01
C LEU A 248 4.78 -8.21 -0.37
N GLU A 249 4.60 -9.13 0.58
CA GLU A 249 3.76 -10.30 0.43
C GLU A 249 2.58 -10.23 1.39
N GLY A 250 1.41 -10.64 0.93
CA GLY A 250 0.21 -10.70 1.77
C GLY A 250 -0.93 -11.42 1.11
N LYS A 251 -1.93 -11.77 1.91
CA LYS A 251 -3.14 -12.44 1.42
C LYS A 251 -4.02 -11.50 0.61
N VAL A 252 -4.76 -12.08 -0.30
CA VAL A 252 -5.76 -11.40 -1.12
C VAL A 252 -7.04 -12.23 -1.14
N LYS A 253 -8.18 -11.58 -1.01
CA LYS A 253 -9.50 -12.23 -1.01
C LYS A 253 -10.30 -11.83 -2.24
N ILE A 254 -10.92 -12.80 -2.92
CA ILE A 254 -12.04 -12.52 -3.81
C ILE A 254 -13.25 -12.34 -2.92
N VAL A 255 -13.92 -11.21 -3.04
CA VAL A 255 -15.13 -10.93 -2.24
C VAL A 255 -16.36 -11.36 -3.01
N TYR A 256 -16.48 -10.91 -4.27
CA TYR A 256 -17.56 -11.29 -5.19
C TYR A 256 -17.13 -11.08 -6.64
N GLN A 257 -17.94 -11.57 -7.55
CA GLN A 257 -17.93 -11.28 -8.98
C GLN A 257 -19.35 -10.94 -9.41
N GLY A 258 -19.52 -9.94 -10.27
CA GLY A 258 -20.83 -9.51 -10.71
C GLY A 258 -20.80 -8.77 -12.04
N LEU A 259 -22.00 -8.42 -12.51
CA LEU A 259 -22.23 -7.57 -13.67
C LEU A 259 -22.57 -6.15 -13.18
N LEU A 260 -21.93 -5.14 -13.74
CA LEU A 260 -22.21 -3.75 -13.43
C LEU A 260 -23.27 -3.21 -14.43
N PHE A 261 -24.41 -2.79 -13.91
CA PHE A 261 -25.45 -2.13 -14.70
C PHE A 261 -25.17 -0.65 -14.84
N GLU A 262 -25.65 -0.06 -15.94
CA GLU A 262 -25.46 1.38 -16.21
C GLU A 262 -25.97 2.31 -15.09
N GLU A 263 -27.01 1.92 -14.40
CA GLU A 263 -27.59 2.65 -13.26
C GLU A 263 -26.58 2.84 -12.10
N ALA A 264 -25.54 1.99 -12.01
CA ALA A 264 -24.53 2.08 -10.97
C ALA A 264 -23.54 3.25 -11.20
N TYR A 265 -23.51 3.83 -12.44
CA TYR A 265 -22.54 4.88 -12.77
C TYR A 265 -23.12 6.02 -13.65
N LYS A 266 -24.37 5.98 -14.04
CA LYS A 266 -25.10 7.09 -14.66
C LYS A 266 -25.78 7.96 -13.60
#